data_fc02d4ed8c17057047d170eb6e6b32eb
#
_entry.id   fc02d4ed8c17057047d170eb6e6b32eb
#
_cell.length_a   1.000
_cell.length_b   1.000
_cell.length_c   1.000
_cell.angle_alpha   90.00
_cell.angle_beta   90.00
_cell.angle_gamma   90.00
#
_symmetry.space_group_name_H-M   'P 1'
#
loop_
_entity.id
_entity.type
_entity.pdbx_description
1 polymer ?
#
loop_
_entity_poly.entity_id
_entity_poly.type
_entity_poly.pdbx_seq_one_letter_code
_entity_poly.pdbx_strand_id
1 'polypeptide(L)' 'MLPLELKELIDKYCTGVQPTVGQLDDILSVIYFLEADAKDAMEYMQIRMASPTKEEEKGG' A
#
# COMPACT_ATOMS: atom_id res chain seq x y z
N MET A 1 0.44 13.14 -6.14
CA MET A 1 -0.03 12.89 -4.75
C MET A 1 -1.04 11.75 -4.75
N LEU A 2 -0.94 10.86 -3.78
CA LEU A 2 -1.84 9.71 -3.72
C LEU A 2 -3.14 10.06 -3.03
N PRO A 3 -4.28 9.58 -3.56
CA PRO A 3 -5.56 9.71 -2.85
C PRO A 3 -5.51 8.99 -1.50
N LEU A 4 -6.21 9.53 -0.53
CA LEU A 4 -6.24 8.93 0.80
C LEU A 4 -6.77 7.51 0.78
N GLU A 5 -7.79 7.25 -0.03
CA GLU A 5 -8.36 5.91 -0.13
C GLU A 5 -7.33 4.89 -0.58
N LEU A 6 -6.49 5.27 -1.52
CA LEU A 6 -5.45 4.38 -2.03
C LEU A 6 -4.37 4.16 -0.98
N LYS A 7 -3.98 5.22 -0.27
CA LYS A 7 -3.00 5.10 0.80
C LYS A 7 -3.48 4.14 1.88
N GLU A 8 -4.74 4.27 2.25
CA GLU A 8 -5.31 3.40 3.29
C GLU A 8 -5.33 1.94 2.84
N LEU A 9 -5.65 1.71 1.58
CA LEU A 9 -5.65 0.35 1.06
C LEU A 9 -4.23 -0.24 1.06
N ILE A 10 -3.27 0.54 0.61
CA ILE A 10 -1.88 0.09 0.60
C ILE A 10 -1.39 -0.18 2.03
N ASP A 11 -1.72 0.71 2.97
CA ASP A 11 -1.35 0.51 4.37
C ASP A 11 -1.92 -0.79 4.90
N LYS A 12 -3.15 -1.09 4.53
CA LYS A 12 -3.82 -2.29 5.02
C LYS A 12 -3.15 -3.56 4.49
N TYR A 13 -2.72 -3.55 3.24
CA TYR A 13 -2.23 -4.76 2.59
C TYR A 13 -0.73 -4.92 2.65
N CYS A 14 0.02 -3.83 2.75
CA CYS A 14 1.46 -3.87 2.51
C CYS A 14 2.33 -3.58 3.73
N THR A 15 1.78 -3.03 4.81
CA THR A 15 2.62 -2.60 5.93
C THR A 15 3.41 -3.76 6.52
N GLY A 16 4.72 -3.78 6.28
CA GLY A 16 5.61 -4.78 6.81
C GLY A 16 5.51 -6.15 6.16
N VAL A 17 4.72 -6.28 5.08
CA VAL A 17 4.54 -7.56 4.39
C VAL A 17 4.37 -7.31 2.91
N GLN A 18 4.55 -8.36 2.12
CA GLN A 18 4.25 -8.29 0.69
C GLN A 18 2.77 -8.62 0.48
N PRO A 19 2.08 -7.85 -0.38
CA PRO A 19 0.68 -8.17 -0.67
C PRO A 19 0.56 -9.45 -1.48
N THR A 20 -0.57 -10.12 -1.36
CA THR A 20 -0.88 -11.28 -2.19
C THR A 20 -1.21 -10.82 -3.60
N VAL A 21 -1.29 -11.78 -4.54
CA VAL A 21 -1.66 -11.45 -5.91
C VAL A 21 -3.04 -10.80 -5.95
N GLY A 22 -4.00 -11.31 -5.18
CA GLY A 22 -5.33 -10.72 -5.13
C GLY A 22 -5.33 -9.32 -4.56
N GLN A 23 -4.51 -9.08 -3.54
CA GLN A 23 -4.38 -7.75 -2.94
C GLN A 23 -3.74 -6.77 -3.92
N LEU A 24 -2.71 -7.22 -4.65
CA LEU A 24 -2.10 -6.39 -5.68
C LEU A 24 -3.11 -6.01 -6.75
N ASP A 25 -3.93 -6.96 -7.15
CA ASP A 25 -4.96 -6.73 -8.14
C ASP A 25 -5.95 -5.66 -7.67
N ASP A 26 -6.35 -5.73 -6.41
CA ASP A 26 -7.22 -4.72 -5.81
C ASP A 26 -6.57 -3.34 -5.85
N ILE A 27 -5.29 -3.26 -5.48
CA ILE A 27 -4.58 -1.99 -5.47
C ILE A 27 -4.50 -1.42 -6.89
N LEU A 28 -4.18 -2.26 -7.87
CA LEU A 28 -4.09 -1.81 -9.25
C LEU A 28 -5.45 -1.34 -9.77
N SER A 29 -6.51 -2.03 -9.38
CA SER A 29 -7.87 -1.63 -9.76
C SER A 29 -8.22 -0.27 -9.20
N VAL A 30 -7.84 0.00 -7.96
CA VAL A 30 -8.12 1.29 -7.33
C VAL A 30 -7.28 2.39 -7.98
N ILE A 31 -6.01 2.10 -8.29
CA ILE A 31 -5.16 3.06 -9.00
C ILE A 31 -5.84 3.47 -10.32
N TYR A 32 -6.32 2.48 -11.05
CA TYR A 32 -6.98 2.74 -12.32
C TYR A 32 -8.29 3.50 -12.13
N PHE A 33 -9.09 3.06 -11.18
CA PHE A 33 -10.41 3.66 -10.93
C PHE A 33 -10.28 5.13 -10.52
N LEU A 34 -9.31 5.43 -9.66
CA LEU A 34 -9.11 6.80 -9.18
C LEU A 34 -8.20 7.62 -10.07
N GLU A 35 -7.70 7.04 -11.15
CA GLU A 35 -6.74 7.68 -12.04
C GLU A 35 -5.53 8.19 -11.28
N ALA A 36 -5.08 7.40 -10.32
CA ALA A 36 -3.93 7.76 -9.50
C ALA A 36 -2.63 7.51 -10.25
N ASP A 37 -1.56 8.15 -9.78
CA ASP A 37 -0.25 7.95 -10.37
C ASP A 37 0.31 6.61 -9.92
N ALA A 38 0.46 5.68 -10.86
CA ALA A 38 0.95 4.34 -10.55
C ALA A 38 2.36 4.36 -9.96
N LYS A 39 3.19 5.27 -10.45
CA LYS A 39 4.56 5.37 -9.94
C LYS A 39 4.57 5.78 -8.47
N ASP A 40 3.79 6.78 -8.12
CA ASP A 40 3.67 7.21 -6.73
C ASP A 40 3.14 6.07 -5.86
N ALA A 41 2.14 5.35 -6.35
CA ALA A 41 1.57 4.24 -5.60
C ALA A 41 2.61 3.14 -5.37
N MET A 42 3.39 2.83 -6.40
CA MET A 42 4.41 1.79 -6.27
C MET A 42 5.49 2.19 -5.27
N GLU A 43 5.91 3.45 -5.30
CA GLU A 43 6.89 3.96 -4.34
C GLU A 43 6.35 3.87 -2.92
N TYR A 44 5.11 4.28 -2.73
CA TYR A 44 4.49 4.21 -1.42
C TYR A 44 4.38 2.76 -0.93
N MET A 45 4.02 1.84 -1.82
CA MET A 45 3.95 0.43 -1.48
C MET A 45 5.31 -0.09 -0.99
N GLN A 46 6.38 0.29 -1.67
CA GLN A 46 7.72 -0.15 -1.26
C GLN A 46 8.09 0.40 0.11
N ILE A 47 7.76 1.66 0.37
CA ILE A 47 8.02 2.26 1.67
C ILE A 47 7.27 1.50 2.76
N ARG A 48 6.00 1.19 2.52
CA ARG A 48 5.21 0.48 3.53
C ARG A 48 5.67 -0.94 3.72
N MET A 49 6.06 -1.62 2.66
CA MET A 49 6.57 -2.99 2.77
C MET A 49 7.86 -3.06 3.59
N ALA A 50 8.67 -2.02 3.52
CA ALA A 50 9.92 -1.94 4.27
C ALA A 50 9.71 -1.45 5.70
N SER A 51 8.51 -0.99 6.06
CA SER A 51 8.23 -0.47 7.39
C SER A 51 7.96 -1.61 8.37
N PRO A 52 8.20 -1.39 9.68
CA PRO A 52 7.81 -2.39 10.67
C PRO A 52 6.31 -2.60 10.66
N THR A 53 5.88 -3.80 11.02
CA THR A 53 4.47 -4.07 11.20
C THR A 53 3.95 -3.27 12.38
N LYS A 54 2.63 -3.14 12.47
CA LYS A 54 2.04 -2.42 13.59
C LYS A 54 2.41 -3.05 14.94
N GLU A 55 2.52 -4.37 14.95
CA GLU A 55 2.89 -5.06 16.18
C GLU A 55 4.31 -4.71 16.60
N GLU A 56 5.22 -4.63 15.64
CA GLU A 56 6.60 -4.25 15.95
C GLU A 56 6.69 -2.82 16.41
N GLU A 57 5.94 -1.93 15.79
CA GLU A 57 5.91 -0.54 16.21
C GLU A 57 5.42 -0.42 17.64
N LYS A 58 4.40 -1.18 17.97
CA LYS A 58 3.82 -1.15 19.29
C LYS A 58 4.78 -1.69 20.34
N GLY A 59 5.54 -2.71 19.97
CA GLY A 59 6.51 -3.30 20.87
C GLY A 59 7.76 -2.48 21.07
N GLY A 60 8.00 -1.58 20.12
CA GLY A 60 9.12 -0.69 20.23
C GLY A 60 8.81 0.42 21.19
#